data_f15306db9d0a4fabba3d5e04a218b8f4
#
_entry.id   f15306db9d0a4fabba3d5e04a218b8f4
#
_cell.length_a   1.000
_cell.length_b   1.000
_cell.length_c   1.000
_cell.angle_alpha   90.00
_cell.angle_beta   90.00
_cell.angle_gamma   90.00
#
_symmetry.space_group_name_H-M   'P 1'
#
loop_
_entity.id
_entity.type
_entity.pdbx_description
1 polymer ?
#
loop_
_entity_poly.entity_id
_entity_poly.type
_entity_poly.pdbx_seq_one_letter_code
_entity_poly.pdbx_strand_id
1 'polypeptide(L)'
;MIIVKSSREIELMKKAGEVVAKVFEILEPLCVPGISTFELNAKAEEIIFNADCTCPCKGYYGYPAGICVSVNDTLIHGIPSTKIVLKEGDIVSLDVVANYHGYCADATRKFIVGIAKE
;
A
#
# COMPACT_ATOMS: atom_id res chain seq x y z
N MET A 1 -31.80 3.63 -9.80
CA MET A 1 -31.74 2.16 -9.80
C MET A 1 -30.74 1.69 -8.76
N ILE A 2 -31.12 0.75 -7.94
CA ILE A 2 -30.21 0.17 -6.95
C ILE A 2 -29.57 -1.05 -7.56
N ILE A 3 -28.24 -1.04 -7.62
CA ILE A 3 -27.50 -2.19 -8.10
C ILE A 3 -27.14 -3.03 -6.87
N VAL A 4 -27.68 -4.24 -6.83
CA VAL A 4 -27.38 -5.17 -5.75
C VAL A 4 -26.29 -6.12 -6.20
N LYS A 5 -25.20 -6.12 -5.47
CA LYS A 5 -24.08 -7.04 -5.76
C LYS A 5 -24.42 -8.44 -5.25
N SER A 6 -23.99 -9.45 -6.00
CA SER A 6 -24.18 -10.83 -5.58
C SER A 6 -23.31 -11.14 -4.35
N SER A 7 -23.66 -12.22 -3.64
CA SER A 7 -22.86 -12.67 -2.50
C SER A 7 -21.41 -12.96 -2.90
N ARG A 8 -21.23 -13.52 -4.10
CA ARG A 8 -19.89 -13.82 -4.62
C ARG A 8 -19.09 -12.53 -4.84
N GLU A 9 -19.71 -11.49 -5.39
CA GLU A 9 -19.04 -10.23 -5.63
C GLU A 9 -18.63 -9.57 -4.31
N ILE A 10 -19.50 -9.60 -3.33
CA ILE A 10 -19.21 -9.06 -1.99
C ILE A 10 -18.02 -9.80 -1.37
N GLU A 11 -17.96 -11.11 -1.52
CA GLU A 11 -16.85 -11.91 -1.00
C GLU A 11 -15.53 -11.55 -1.69
N LEU A 12 -15.55 -11.35 -3.00
CA LEU A 12 -14.35 -10.96 -3.74
C LEU A 12 -13.85 -9.58 -3.30
N MET A 13 -14.76 -8.64 -3.10
CA MET A 13 -14.41 -7.30 -2.61
C MET A 13 -13.83 -7.37 -1.19
N LYS A 14 -14.41 -8.22 -0.35
CA LYS A 14 -13.93 -8.42 1.00
C LYS A 14 -12.52 -8.99 1.01
N LYS A 15 -12.25 -9.93 0.12
CA LYS A 15 -10.91 -10.50 -0.04
C LYS A 15 -9.88 -9.43 -0.39
N ALA A 16 -10.21 -8.57 -1.37
CA ALA A 16 -9.32 -7.48 -1.74
C ALA A 16 -9.04 -6.56 -0.55
N GLY A 17 -10.08 -6.24 0.22
CA GLY A 17 -9.95 -5.42 1.43
C GLY A 17 -9.07 -6.06 2.50
N GLU A 18 -9.19 -7.37 2.68
CA GLU A 18 -8.37 -8.11 3.63
C GLU A 18 -6.89 -8.07 3.25
N VAL A 19 -6.59 -8.13 1.95
CA VAL A 19 -5.22 -8.05 1.46
C VAL A 19 -4.64 -6.67 1.74
N VAL A 20 -5.39 -5.60 1.48
CA VAL A 20 -4.96 -4.23 1.77
C VAL A 20 -4.69 -4.06 3.27
N ALA A 21 -5.58 -4.56 4.12
CA ALA A 21 -5.40 -4.49 5.56
C ALA A 21 -4.14 -5.23 6.01
N LYS A 22 -3.87 -6.38 5.41
CA LYS A 22 -2.68 -7.17 5.72
C LYS A 22 -1.40 -6.44 5.31
N VAL A 23 -1.42 -5.73 4.20
CA VAL A 23 -0.28 -4.93 3.78
C VAL A 23 0.07 -3.90 4.86
N PHE A 24 -0.92 -3.16 5.36
CA PHE A 24 -0.67 -2.18 6.41
C PHE A 24 -0.18 -2.85 7.70
N GLU A 25 -0.78 -3.97 8.08
CA GLU A 25 -0.39 -4.69 9.28
C GLU A 25 1.08 -5.11 9.25
N ILE A 26 1.57 -5.53 8.09
CA ILE A 26 2.95 -5.97 7.94
C ILE A 26 3.89 -4.79 7.73
N LEU A 27 3.48 -3.76 6.98
CA LEU A 27 4.34 -2.62 6.68
C LEU A 27 4.51 -1.66 7.84
N GLU A 28 3.51 -1.50 8.68
CA GLU A 28 3.60 -0.54 9.79
C GLU A 28 4.82 -0.77 10.67
N PRO A 29 5.07 -2.00 11.16
CA PRO A 29 6.28 -2.24 11.97
C PRO A 29 7.59 -2.12 11.19
N LEU A 30 7.53 -2.13 9.87
CA LEU A 30 8.71 -1.95 9.02
C LEU A 30 9.03 -0.48 8.76
N CYS A 31 8.14 0.43 9.11
CA CYS A 31 8.38 1.88 8.96
C CYS A 31 9.28 2.37 10.08
N VAL A 32 10.56 2.03 9.98
CA VAL A 32 11.58 2.37 10.97
C VAL A 32 12.69 3.15 10.28
N PRO A 33 13.49 3.93 11.04
CA PRO A 33 14.62 4.64 10.44
C PRO A 33 15.57 3.67 9.75
N GLY A 34 16.00 4.03 8.56
CA GLY A 34 16.95 3.24 7.78
C GLY A 34 16.35 2.41 6.67
N ILE A 35 15.03 2.20 6.66
CA ILE A 35 14.40 1.48 5.55
C ILE A 35 14.14 2.44 4.39
N SER A 36 14.33 1.96 3.14
CA SER A 36 14.02 2.76 1.97
C SER A 36 12.55 2.60 1.58
N THR A 37 12.02 3.58 0.86
CA THR A 37 10.65 3.47 0.34
C THR A 37 10.56 2.35 -0.69
N PHE A 38 11.66 2.07 -1.40
CA PHE A 38 11.74 0.94 -2.32
C PHE A 38 11.50 -0.40 -1.61
N GLU A 39 12.12 -0.59 -0.44
CA GLU A 39 11.96 -1.82 0.34
C GLU A 39 10.52 -1.99 0.82
N LEU A 40 9.86 -0.90 1.22
CA LEU A 40 8.45 -0.95 1.61
C LEU A 40 7.58 -1.38 0.45
N ASN A 41 7.84 -0.83 -0.75
CA ASN A 41 7.10 -1.23 -1.93
C ASN A 41 7.34 -2.70 -2.29
N ALA A 42 8.58 -3.15 -2.23
CA ALA A 42 8.91 -4.54 -2.56
C ALA A 42 8.14 -5.50 -1.65
N LYS A 43 8.07 -5.18 -0.36
CA LYS A 43 7.34 -6.02 0.59
C LYS A 43 5.84 -5.99 0.33
N ALA A 44 5.30 -4.81 0.02
CA ALA A 44 3.88 -4.68 -0.30
C ALA A 44 3.52 -5.49 -1.55
N GLU A 45 4.33 -5.41 -2.60
CA GLU A 45 4.08 -6.17 -3.81
C GLU A 45 4.12 -7.68 -3.55
N GLU A 46 5.07 -8.13 -2.73
CA GLU A 46 5.18 -9.53 -2.34
C GLU A 46 3.90 -10.01 -1.67
N ILE A 47 3.38 -9.25 -0.72
CA ILE A 47 2.15 -9.60 0.00
C ILE A 47 0.97 -9.66 -0.96
N ILE A 48 0.83 -8.66 -1.82
CA ILE A 48 -0.28 -8.57 -2.76
C ILE A 48 -0.26 -9.71 -3.77
N PHE A 49 0.90 -9.98 -4.37
CA PHE A 49 1.00 -11.06 -5.36
C PHE A 49 0.83 -12.44 -4.72
N ASN A 50 1.34 -12.65 -3.51
CA ASN A 50 1.17 -13.93 -2.81
C ASN A 50 -0.28 -14.18 -2.40
N ALA A 51 -1.10 -13.15 -2.36
CA ALA A 51 -2.52 -13.28 -2.06
C ALA A 51 -3.39 -13.41 -3.32
N ASP A 52 -2.77 -13.70 -4.45
CA ASP A 52 -3.45 -13.86 -5.75
C ASP A 52 -4.11 -12.56 -6.21
N CYS A 53 -3.50 -11.44 -5.87
CA CYS A 53 -3.94 -10.11 -6.27
C CYS A 53 -2.96 -9.48 -7.23
N THR A 54 -3.40 -8.43 -7.92
CA THR A 54 -2.53 -7.61 -8.75
C THR A 54 -2.47 -6.19 -8.19
N CYS A 55 -1.46 -5.44 -8.64
CA CYS A 55 -1.29 -4.03 -8.27
C CYS A 55 -1.72 -3.16 -9.45
N PRO A 56 -2.95 -2.61 -9.45
CA PRO A 56 -3.44 -1.84 -10.59
C PRO A 56 -2.62 -0.59 -10.90
N CYS A 57 -1.95 -0.03 -9.88
CA CYS A 57 -1.12 1.15 -10.10
C CYS A 57 0.12 0.85 -10.92
N LYS A 58 0.65 -0.36 -10.81
CA LYS A 58 1.90 -0.73 -11.47
C LYS A 58 1.70 -0.81 -12.98
N GLY A 59 2.45 0.00 -13.69
CA GLY A 59 2.34 0.09 -15.13
C GLY A 59 1.31 1.07 -15.63
N TYR A 60 0.44 1.61 -14.76
CA TYR A 60 -0.57 2.59 -15.16
C TYR A 60 0.12 3.92 -15.49
N TYR A 61 0.00 4.35 -16.74
CA TYR A 61 0.73 5.51 -17.26
C TYR A 61 2.23 5.45 -16.95
N GLY A 62 2.81 4.24 -16.97
CA GLY A 62 4.23 4.05 -16.72
C GLY A 62 4.65 4.09 -15.25
N TYR A 63 3.69 4.07 -14.32
CA TYR A 63 4.03 4.07 -12.90
C TYR A 63 4.81 2.79 -12.54
N PRO A 64 6.02 2.90 -11.94
CA PRO A 64 6.92 1.75 -11.79
C PRO A 64 6.71 0.88 -10.56
N ALA A 65 5.75 1.19 -9.70
CA ALA A 65 5.63 0.52 -8.41
C ALA A 65 4.21 0.07 -8.11
N GLY A 66 4.06 -0.85 -7.15
CA GLY A 66 2.76 -1.37 -6.76
C GLY A 66 2.00 -0.48 -5.80
N ILE A 67 2.70 0.35 -5.03
CA ILE A 67 2.08 1.27 -4.08
C ILE A 67 2.71 2.65 -4.20
N CYS A 68 2.07 3.65 -3.59
CA CYS A 68 2.64 4.99 -3.45
C CYS A 68 3.13 5.16 -2.03
N VAL A 69 4.35 5.66 -1.86
CA VAL A 69 4.94 5.93 -0.55
C VAL A 69 5.38 7.38 -0.54
N SER A 70 4.64 8.23 0.17
CA SER A 70 4.97 9.65 0.29
C SER A 70 5.57 9.92 1.64
N VAL A 71 6.63 10.73 1.68
CA VAL A 71 7.33 11.08 2.92
C VAL A 71 7.17 12.58 3.14
N ASN A 72 6.64 12.94 4.31
CA ASN A 72 6.39 14.33 4.70
C ASN A 72 5.51 15.06 3.69
N ASP A 73 5.91 16.25 3.24
CA ASP A 73 5.12 17.11 2.37
C ASP A 73 5.34 16.86 0.88
N THR A 74 5.62 15.62 0.51
CA THR A 74 5.78 15.28 -0.90
C THR A 74 4.48 15.58 -1.65
N LEU A 75 4.51 16.57 -2.56
CA LEU A 75 3.33 17.00 -3.31
C LEU A 75 3.06 16.20 -4.57
N ILE A 76 4.00 15.37 -4.97
CA ILE A 76 3.87 14.50 -6.13
C ILE A 76 3.77 13.05 -5.66
N HIS A 77 3.26 12.19 -6.54
CA HIS A 77 3.14 10.78 -6.23
C HIS A 77 4.48 10.23 -5.74
N GLY A 78 4.45 9.65 -4.54
CA GLY A 78 5.67 9.13 -3.94
C GLY A 78 6.10 7.84 -4.61
N ILE A 79 6.90 7.95 -5.66
CA ILE A 79 7.47 6.79 -6.32
C ILE A 79 8.52 6.18 -5.40
N PRO A 80 8.35 4.91 -5.00
CA PRO A 80 9.32 4.25 -4.12
C PRO A 80 10.73 4.27 -4.72
N SER A 81 11.71 4.58 -3.89
CA SER A 81 13.09 4.76 -4.33
C SER A 81 14.06 4.26 -3.28
N THR A 82 15.19 3.69 -3.74
CA THR A 82 16.27 3.30 -2.85
C THR A 82 16.99 4.52 -2.26
N LYS A 83 16.82 5.68 -2.87
CA LYS A 83 17.45 6.93 -2.41
C LYS A 83 16.67 7.63 -1.31
N ILE A 84 15.39 7.28 -1.14
CA ILE A 84 14.57 7.87 -0.10
C ILE A 84 14.51 6.89 1.06
N VAL A 85 15.21 7.25 2.14
CA VAL A 85 15.33 6.42 3.34
C VAL A 85 14.61 7.11 4.48
N LEU A 86 13.81 6.35 5.23
CA LEU A 86 13.03 6.90 6.33
C LEU A 86 13.93 7.32 7.48
N LYS A 87 13.56 8.43 8.11
CA LYS A 87 14.26 8.97 9.28
C LYS A 87 13.27 9.11 10.42
N GLU A 88 13.79 9.08 11.64
CA GLU A 88 12.95 9.29 12.81
C GLU A 88 12.19 10.61 12.71
N GLY A 89 10.91 10.57 12.97
CA GLY A 89 10.03 11.74 12.91
C GLY A 89 9.39 11.97 11.55
N ASP A 90 9.79 11.23 10.52
CA ASP A 90 9.15 11.35 9.20
C ASP A 90 7.70 10.89 9.26
N ILE A 91 6.85 11.56 8.51
CA ILE A 91 5.47 11.15 8.31
C ILE A 91 5.41 10.40 6.99
N VAL A 92 5.06 9.12 7.05
CA VAL A 92 4.96 8.26 5.87
C VAL A 92 3.51 8.03 5.53
N SER A 93 3.14 8.29 4.30
CA SER A 93 1.80 8.03 3.79
C SER A 93 1.88 6.88 2.79
N LEU A 94 1.18 5.79 3.08
CA LEU A 94 1.12 4.61 2.22
C LEU A 94 -0.25 4.55 1.55
N ASP A 95 -0.24 4.55 0.22
CA ASP A 95 -1.46 4.43 -0.58
C ASP A 95 -1.41 3.07 -1.27
N VAL A 96 -2.29 2.16 -0.87
CA VAL A 96 -2.27 0.77 -1.30
C VAL A 96 -3.56 0.42 -2.03
N VAL A 97 -3.42 -0.15 -3.22
CA VAL A 97 -4.54 -0.66 -4.01
C VAL A 97 -4.26 -2.11 -4.37
N ALA A 98 -5.21 -2.99 -4.10
CA ALA A 98 -5.09 -4.40 -4.49
C ALA A 98 -6.31 -4.80 -5.32
N ASN A 99 -6.07 -5.56 -6.38
CA ASN A 99 -7.13 -6.09 -7.24
C ASN A 99 -7.17 -7.61 -7.08
N TYR A 100 -8.30 -8.11 -6.61
CA TYR A 100 -8.55 -9.54 -6.48
C TYR A 100 -9.64 -9.95 -7.48
N HIS A 101 -9.23 -10.65 -8.54
CA HIS A 101 -10.14 -11.16 -9.57
C HIS A 101 -11.10 -10.10 -10.12
N GLY A 102 -10.58 -8.91 -10.40
CA GLY A 102 -11.37 -7.82 -10.96
C GLY A 102 -11.99 -6.87 -9.94
N TYR A 103 -11.86 -7.16 -8.65
CA TYR A 103 -12.42 -6.30 -7.60
C TYR A 103 -11.30 -5.64 -6.83
N CYS A 104 -11.33 -4.31 -6.79
CA CYS A 104 -10.29 -3.51 -6.16
C CYS A 104 -10.69 -3.04 -4.77
N ALA A 105 -9.71 -2.95 -3.89
CA ALA A 105 -9.82 -2.23 -2.64
C ALA A 105 -8.64 -1.28 -2.54
N ASP A 106 -8.86 -0.12 -1.95
CA ASP A 106 -7.81 0.87 -1.76
C ASP A 106 -7.93 1.52 -0.39
N ALA A 107 -6.80 1.94 0.15
CA ALA A 107 -6.77 2.67 1.40
C ALA A 107 -5.45 3.41 1.54
N THR A 108 -5.48 4.49 2.31
CA THR A 108 -4.28 5.28 2.61
C THR A 108 -4.14 5.36 4.12
N ARG A 109 -2.94 5.15 4.64
CA ARG A 109 -2.64 5.33 6.05
C ARG A 109 -1.35 6.10 6.22
N LYS A 110 -1.26 6.84 7.32
CA LYS A 110 -0.09 7.62 7.68
C LYS A 110 0.50 7.09 8.97
N PHE A 111 1.82 7.04 9.02
CA PHE A 111 2.57 6.60 10.19
C PHE A 111 3.66 7.60 10.50
N ILE A 112 4.02 7.69 11.78
CA ILE A 112 5.17 8.50 12.22
C ILE A 112 6.32 7.53 12.51
N VAL A 113 7.45 7.75 11.82
CA VAL A 113 8.58 6.82 11.89
C VAL A 113 9.33 6.95 13.21
N GLY A 114 9.57 5.81 13.87
CA GLY A 114 10.45 5.74 15.02
C GLY A 114 9.96 6.38 16.30
N ILE A 115 8.76 6.93 16.34
CA ILE A 115 8.22 7.53 17.56
C ILE A 115 7.46 6.47 18.34
N ALA A 116 7.89 6.26 19.59
CA ALA A 116 7.22 5.32 20.47
C ALA A 116 5.80 5.81 20.75
N LYS A 117 4.85 4.91 20.62
CA LYS A 117 3.46 5.20 20.97
C LYS A 117 3.25 4.86 22.43
N GLU A 118 2.71 5.81 23.13
CA GLU A 118 2.37 5.63 24.53
C GLU A 118 0.91 5.34 24.72
#